data_2c0f759b9b2a241c9fdcca6ea5a2ec8f
#
_entry.id   2c0f759b9b2a241c9fdcca6ea5a2ec8f
#
_cell.length_a   1.000
_cell.length_b   1.000
_cell.length_c   1.000
_cell.angle_alpha   90.00
_cell.angle_beta   90.00
_cell.angle_gamma   90.00
#
_symmetry.space_group_name_H-M   'P 1'
#
loop_
_entity.id
_entity.type
_entity.pdbx_description
1 polymer ?
#
loop_
_entity_poly.entity_id
_entity_poly.type
_entity_poly.pdbx_seq_one_letter_code
_entity_poly.pdbx_strand_id
1 'polypeptide(L)'
;IEFGLPFSDPMADGPIIQEANKLALSSNLSTQQSLNLIKELSKSKNNTSFVIMCYLNTVRKFGVDKFIKSIKNIVDGIIIVDLPFEEESEIKKSLSKNNIHLIKLISPMTDKKRAQKLLKGSKGFIYYISATGITGSNKLDYKEINKNVKSLKKMSKIPVLVGFGIKSKK
;
A
#
# COMPACT_ATOMS: atom_id res chain seq x y z
N ILE A 1 10.96 1.92 -1.92
CA ILE A 1 10.27 2.52 -3.09
C ILE A 1 8.89 1.88 -3.21
N GLU A 2 7.86 2.71 -3.44
CA GLU A 2 6.48 2.26 -3.66
C GLU A 2 6.11 2.44 -5.12
N PHE A 3 5.56 1.41 -5.74
CA PHE A 3 5.08 1.40 -7.12
C PHE A 3 3.56 1.31 -7.14
N GLY A 4 2.87 2.35 -7.62
CA GLY A 4 1.43 2.29 -7.89
C GLY A 4 1.15 1.56 -9.19
N LEU A 5 0.33 0.50 -9.16
CA LEU A 5 -0.19 -0.11 -10.39
C LEU A 5 -1.38 0.69 -10.89
N PRO A 6 -1.42 1.05 -12.19
CA PRO A 6 -2.53 1.80 -12.76
C PRO A 6 -3.86 1.09 -12.61
N PHE A 7 -4.90 1.84 -12.25
CA PHE A 7 -6.26 1.35 -12.09
C PHE A 7 -7.27 2.36 -12.61
N SER A 8 -8.37 1.89 -13.21
CA SER A 8 -9.39 2.76 -13.83
C SER A 8 -10.22 3.55 -12.83
N ASP A 9 -10.42 3.00 -11.62
CA ASP A 9 -11.33 3.54 -10.62
C ASP A 9 -10.61 3.78 -9.28
N PRO A 10 -9.57 4.64 -9.22
CA PRO A 10 -8.69 4.80 -8.08
C PRO A 10 -9.33 5.65 -6.97
N MET A 11 -10.39 5.12 -6.35
CA MET A 11 -11.24 5.83 -5.39
C MET A 11 -10.53 6.27 -4.10
N ALA A 12 -9.42 5.64 -3.76
CA ALA A 12 -8.62 6.00 -2.59
C ALA A 12 -7.56 7.08 -2.89
N ASP A 13 -7.37 7.41 -4.16
CA ASP A 13 -6.30 8.31 -4.60
C ASP A 13 -6.77 9.75 -4.74
N GLY A 14 -5.86 10.69 -4.49
CA GLY A 14 -6.08 12.11 -4.75
C GLY A 14 -5.96 12.46 -6.25
N PRO A 15 -6.36 13.70 -6.64
CA PRO A 15 -6.44 14.11 -8.05
C PRO A 15 -5.16 13.90 -8.86
N ILE A 16 -3.99 14.13 -8.26
CA ILE A 16 -2.69 13.97 -8.92
C ILE A 16 -2.44 12.50 -9.29
N ILE A 17 -2.72 11.58 -8.37
CA ILE A 17 -2.53 10.15 -8.61
C ILE A 17 -3.61 9.62 -9.54
N GLN A 18 -4.85 10.13 -9.47
CA GLN A 18 -5.90 9.80 -10.43
C GLN A 18 -5.50 10.19 -11.86
N GLU A 19 -4.94 11.37 -12.05
CA GLU A 19 -4.45 11.81 -13.37
C GLU A 19 -3.27 10.96 -13.85
N ALA A 20 -2.34 10.59 -12.97
CA ALA A 20 -1.25 9.67 -13.29
C ALA A 20 -1.77 8.28 -13.72
N ASN A 21 -2.78 7.75 -13.03
CA ASN A 21 -3.46 6.50 -13.42
C ASN A 21 -4.06 6.61 -14.82
N LYS A 22 -4.78 7.71 -15.09
CA LYS A 22 -5.40 7.99 -16.38
C LYS A 22 -4.37 8.06 -17.52
N LEU A 23 -3.27 8.77 -17.31
CA LEU A 23 -2.18 8.86 -18.28
C LEU A 23 -1.53 7.50 -18.57
N ALA A 24 -1.26 6.70 -17.53
CA ALA A 24 -0.70 5.37 -17.69
C ALA A 24 -1.65 4.45 -18.48
N LEU A 25 -2.95 4.48 -18.18
CA LEU A 25 -3.94 3.67 -18.89
C LEU A 25 -4.16 4.14 -20.32
N SER A 26 -4.11 5.44 -20.61
CA SER A 26 -4.22 5.98 -21.98
C SER A 26 -3.06 5.55 -22.87
N SER A 27 -1.91 5.26 -22.29
CA SER A 27 -0.75 4.66 -22.98
C SER A 27 -0.86 3.14 -23.16
N ASN A 28 -2.02 2.55 -22.91
CA ASN A 28 -2.27 1.11 -22.96
C ASN A 28 -1.34 0.28 -22.06
N LEU A 29 -0.86 0.87 -20.96
CA LEU A 29 0.02 0.18 -20.02
C LEU A 29 -0.75 -0.91 -19.25
N SER A 30 -0.49 -2.15 -19.58
CA SER A 30 -1.09 -3.30 -18.91
C SER A 30 -0.42 -3.59 -17.56
N THR A 31 -1.14 -4.31 -16.68
CA THR A 31 -0.56 -4.81 -15.42
C THR A 31 0.70 -5.64 -15.66
N GLN A 32 0.73 -6.48 -16.70
CA GLN A 32 1.91 -7.29 -17.04
C GLN A 32 3.12 -6.42 -17.40
N GLN A 33 2.92 -5.37 -18.18
CA GLN A 33 3.99 -4.44 -18.54
C GLN A 33 4.49 -3.67 -17.31
N SER A 34 3.58 -3.20 -16.44
CA SER A 34 3.96 -2.57 -15.17
C SER A 34 4.81 -3.50 -14.30
N LEU A 35 4.44 -4.77 -14.17
CA LEU A 35 5.21 -5.76 -13.42
C LEU A 35 6.58 -6.02 -14.05
N ASN A 36 6.67 -6.03 -15.38
CA ASN A 36 7.94 -6.18 -16.10
C ASN A 36 8.87 -5.00 -15.83
N LEU A 37 8.35 -3.75 -15.83
CA LEU A 37 9.13 -2.56 -15.48
C LEU A 37 9.68 -2.63 -14.05
N ILE A 38 8.84 -3.02 -13.08
CA ILE A 38 9.27 -3.19 -11.68
C ILE A 38 10.36 -4.26 -11.58
N LYS A 39 10.22 -5.36 -12.32
CA LYS A 39 11.22 -6.43 -12.39
C LYS A 39 12.56 -5.93 -12.95
N GLU A 40 12.55 -5.14 -14.02
CA GLU A 40 13.78 -4.54 -14.54
C GLU A 40 14.45 -3.62 -13.52
N LEU A 41 13.68 -2.74 -12.87
CA LEU A 41 14.19 -1.87 -11.81
C LEU A 41 14.74 -2.65 -10.61
N SER A 42 14.19 -3.83 -10.32
CA SER A 42 14.66 -4.67 -9.21
C SER A 42 16.06 -5.21 -9.42
N LYS A 43 16.58 -5.27 -10.64
CA LYS A 43 17.95 -5.71 -10.93
C LYS A 43 19.00 -4.75 -10.35
N SER A 44 18.66 -3.47 -10.19
CA SER A 44 19.50 -2.45 -9.57
C SER A 44 19.10 -2.16 -8.11
N LYS A 45 18.35 -3.06 -7.51
CA LYS A 45 17.74 -2.93 -6.19
C LYS A 45 18.76 -3.00 -5.04
N ASN A 46 19.80 -2.39 -4.99
CA ASN A 46 20.71 -2.38 -3.81
C ASN A 46 19.88 -2.62 -2.50
N ASN A 47 20.23 -2.24 -1.36
CA ASN A 47 19.51 -2.45 -0.09
C ASN A 47 18.13 -1.73 0.02
N THR A 48 17.45 -1.47 -1.11
CA THR A 48 16.16 -0.76 -1.14
C THR A 48 14.99 -1.73 -1.17
N SER A 49 14.06 -1.60 -0.23
CA SER A 49 12.80 -2.36 -0.24
C SER A 49 11.83 -1.83 -1.29
N PHE A 50 11.22 -2.76 -2.02
CA PHE A 50 10.20 -2.47 -3.03
C PHE A 50 8.83 -2.91 -2.51
N VAL A 51 7.84 -2.05 -2.70
CA VAL A 51 6.44 -2.29 -2.33
C VAL A 51 5.56 -1.96 -3.52
N ILE A 52 4.57 -2.78 -3.80
CA ILE A 52 3.53 -2.50 -4.78
C ILE A 52 2.29 -1.98 -4.05
N MET A 53 1.72 -0.87 -4.54
CA MET A 53 0.38 -0.41 -4.16
C MET A 53 -0.58 -0.67 -5.31
N CYS A 54 -1.71 -1.32 -5.04
CA CYS A 54 -2.70 -1.67 -6.04
C CYS A 54 -4.10 -1.81 -5.44
N TYR A 55 -5.07 -2.00 -6.31
CA TYR A 55 -6.45 -2.31 -5.97
C TYR A 55 -6.72 -3.81 -6.10
N LEU A 56 -7.63 -4.34 -5.29
CA LEU A 56 -7.94 -5.76 -5.23
C LEU A 56 -8.37 -6.32 -6.59
N ASN A 57 -9.16 -5.55 -7.34
CA ASN A 57 -9.64 -5.98 -8.65
C ASN A 57 -8.51 -6.15 -9.67
N THR A 58 -7.43 -5.36 -9.58
CA THR A 58 -6.22 -5.55 -10.40
C THR A 58 -5.61 -6.93 -10.15
N VAL A 59 -5.50 -7.32 -8.87
CA VAL A 59 -4.94 -8.62 -8.47
C VAL A 59 -5.84 -9.77 -8.91
N ARG A 60 -7.16 -9.64 -8.69
CA ARG A 60 -8.16 -10.66 -9.07
C ARG A 60 -8.22 -10.86 -10.58
N LYS A 61 -8.27 -9.77 -11.37
CA LYS A 61 -8.30 -9.83 -12.84
C LYS A 61 -7.05 -10.46 -13.43
N PHE A 62 -5.88 -10.22 -12.84
CA PHE A 62 -4.62 -10.84 -13.25
C PHE A 62 -4.56 -12.34 -12.86
N GLY A 63 -5.31 -12.74 -11.86
CA GLY A 63 -5.27 -14.03 -11.18
C GLY A 63 -4.34 -14.00 -9.97
N VAL A 64 -4.88 -14.20 -8.78
CA VAL A 64 -4.19 -14.01 -7.50
C VAL A 64 -2.84 -14.74 -7.45
N ASP A 65 -2.84 -16.05 -7.72
CA ASP A 65 -1.61 -16.86 -7.67
C ASP A 65 -0.60 -16.46 -8.75
N LYS A 66 -1.08 -16.15 -9.96
CA LYS A 66 -0.24 -15.68 -11.07
C LYS A 66 0.41 -14.34 -10.71
N PHE A 67 -0.37 -13.41 -10.13
CA PHE A 67 0.12 -12.11 -9.68
C PHE A 67 1.21 -12.27 -8.62
N ILE A 68 0.95 -13.05 -7.55
CA ILE A 68 1.89 -13.27 -6.47
C ILE A 68 3.18 -13.94 -6.95
N LYS A 69 3.08 -14.93 -7.85
CA LYS A 69 4.25 -15.55 -8.49
C LYS A 69 5.06 -14.56 -9.31
N SER A 70 4.40 -13.61 -10.00
CA SER A 70 5.07 -12.60 -10.84
C SER A 70 5.87 -11.57 -10.04
N ILE A 71 5.49 -11.32 -8.78
CA ILE A 71 6.16 -10.34 -7.90
C ILE A 71 7.11 -11.00 -6.89
N LYS A 72 7.14 -12.31 -6.84
CA LYS A 72 8.04 -13.07 -5.95
C LYS A 72 9.50 -12.73 -6.23
N ASN A 73 10.29 -12.51 -5.17
CA ASN A 73 11.71 -12.12 -5.23
C ASN A 73 11.96 -10.75 -5.89
N ILE A 74 10.91 -10.01 -6.22
CA ILE A 74 10.98 -8.66 -6.80
C ILE A 74 10.63 -7.64 -5.75
N VAL A 75 9.53 -7.86 -5.01
CA VAL A 75 9.04 -6.93 -3.98
C VAL A 75 9.03 -7.57 -2.60
N ASP A 76 9.14 -6.74 -1.58
CA ASP A 76 9.16 -7.14 -0.17
C ASP A 76 7.76 -7.05 0.44
N GLY A 77 6.88 -6.24 -0.15
CA GLY A 77 5.53 -6.04 0.35
C GLY A 77 4.52 -5.59 -0.71
N ILE A 78 3.26 -5.69 -0.34
CA ILE A 78 2.14 -5.22 -1.14
C ILE A 78 1.13 -4.49 -0.26
N ILE A 79 0.60 -3.39 -0.79
CA ILE A 79 -0.53 -2.63 -0.26
C ILE A 79 -1.69 -2.86 -1.20
N ILE A 80 -2.78 -3.45 -0.73
CA ILE A 80 -4.03 -3.57 -1.46
C ILE A 80 -5.04 -2.66 -0.77
N VAL A 81 -5.29 -1.50 -1.38
CA VAL A 81 -5.94 -0.37 -0.69
C VAL A 81 -7.41 -0.61 -0.33
N ASP A 82 -8.08 -1.46 -1.07
CA ASP A 82 -9.50 -1.80 -0.95
C ASP A 82 -9.75 -3.24 -0.47
N LEU A 83 -8.73 -3.90 0.10
CA LEU A 83 -8.86 -5.25 0.67
C LEU A 83 -9.38 -5.18 2.12
N PRO A 84 -10.62 -5.63 2.39
CA PRO A 84 -11.14 -5.72 3.75
C PRO A 84 -10.33 -6.71 4.59
N PHE A 85 -10.15 -6.41 5.88
CA PHE A 85 -9.45 -7.31 6.80
C PHE A 85 -10.10 -8.71 6.85
N GLU A 86 -11.40 -8.75 6.73
CA GLU A 86 -12.20 -9.96 6.80
C GLU A 86 -11.97 -10.90 5.60
N GLU A 87 -11.54 -10.34 4.46
CA GLU A 87 -11.30 -11.08 3.21
C GLU A 87 -9.81 -11.34 2.92
N GLU A 88 -8.91 -10.86 3.79
CA GLU A 88 -7.47 -10.95 3.51
C GLU A 88 -6.87 -12.36 3.63
N SER A 89 -7.55 -13.28 4.30
CA SER A 89 -6.99 -14.57 4.74
C SER A 89 -6.38 -15.40 3.61
N GLU A 90 -7.04 -15.48 2.46
CA GLU A 90 -6.58 -16.23 1.30
C GLU A 90 -5.33 -15.60 0.67
N ILE A 91 -5.42 -14.30 0.37
CA ILE A 91 -4.31 -13.54 -0.23
C ILE A 91 -3.11 -13.52 0.72
N LYS A 92 -3.34 -13.28 2.01
CA LYS A 92 -2.29 -13.26 3.03
C LYS A 92 -1.55 -14.59 3.13
N LYS A 93 -2.24 -15.71 3.03
CA LYS A 93 -1.63 -17.06 3.04
C LYS A 93 -0.71 -17.24 1.84
N SER A 94 -1.15 -16.87 0.65
CA SER A 94 -0.35 -16.98 -0.57
C SER A 94 0.86 -16.03 -0.56
N LEU A 95 0.69 -14.79 -0.11
CA LEU A 95 1.78 -13.82 0.07
C LEU A 95 2.83 -14.34 1.06
N SER A 96 2.40 -14.83 2.23
CA SER A 96 3.30 -15.34 3.26
C SER A 96 4.16 -16.52 2.79
N LYS A 97 3.60 -17.43 1.99
CA LYS A 97 4.35 -18.54 1.36
C LYS A 97 5.44 -18.07 0.41
N ASN A 98 5.33 -16.86 -0.11
CA ASN A 98 6.28 -16.25 -1.04
C ASN A 98 7.15 -15.16 -0.42
N ASN A 99 7.15 -15.04 0.93
CA ASN A 99 7.89 -14.03 1.70
C ASN A 99 7.57 -12.58 1.33
N ILE A 100 6.32 -12.31 0.91
CA ILE A 100 5.81 -10.98 0.61
C ILE A 100 4.92 -10.53 1.77
N HIS A 101 5.14 -9.33 2.30
CA HIS A 101 4.35 -8.78 3.39
C HIS A 101 3.08 -8.07 2.89
N LEU A 102 1.92 -8.42 3.45
CA LEU A 102 0.71 -7.63 3.28
C LEU A 102 0.76 -6.44 4.25
N ILE A 103 1.01 -5.26 3.72
CA ILE A 103 1.14 -4.02 4.49
C ILE A 103 -0.24 -3.55 4.95
N LYS A 104 -0.35 -3.15 6.21
CA LYS A 104 -1.62 -2.70 6.79
C LYS A 104 -1.78 -1.20 6.68
N LEU A 105 -2.91 -0.78 6.13
CA LEU A 105 -3.35 0.60 6.10
C LEU A 105 -4.12 0.93 7.39
N ILE A 106 -3.74 1.99 8.06
CA ILE A 106 -4.41 2.51 9.24
C ILE A 106 -4.64 4.00 9.06
N SER A 107 -5.87 4.46 9.28
CA SER A 107 -6.27 5.86 9.19
C SER A 107 -6.57 6.45 10.57
N PRO A 108 -6.67 7.77 10.72
CA PRO A 108 -7.15 8.42 11.93
C PRO A 108 -8.53 7.93 12.40
N MET A 109 -9.38 7.48 11.45
CA MET A 109 -10.72 6.95 11.73
C MET A 109 -10.71 5.51 12.27
N THR A 110 -9.56 4.83 12.24
CA THR A 110 -9.44 3.46 12.74
C THR A 110 -9.42 3.47 14.27
N ASP A 111 -10.46 2.96 14.89
CA ASP A 111 -10.52 2.85 16.35
C ASP A 111 -9.46 1.89 16.90
N LYS A 112 -9.19 2.00 18.22
CA LYS A 112 -8.13 1.23 18.88
C LYS A 112 -8.33 -0.29 18.79
N LYS A 113 -9.57 -0.78 18.93
CA LYS A 113 -9.86 -2.22 18.85
C LYS A 113 -9.62 -2.74 17.45
N ARG A 114 -10.07 -1.97 16.43
CA ARG A 114 -9.83 -2.29 15.01
C ARG A 114 -8.33 -2.28 14.70
N ALA A 115 -7.60 -1.25 15.15
CA ALA A 115 -6.16 -1.18 14.97
C ALA A 115 -5.44 -2.39 15.57
N GLN A 116 -5.75 -2.79 16.81
CA GLN A 116 -5.19 -3.98 17.45
C GLN A 116 -5.45 -5.26 16.62
N LYS A 117 -6.67 -5.42 16.10
CA LYS A 117 -7.06 -6.55 15.27
C LYS A 117 -6.26 -6.58 13.95
N LEU A 118 -6.14 -5.44 13.27
CA LEU A 118 -5.39 -5.28 12.02
C LEU A 118 -3.89 -5.59 12.21
N LEU A 119 -3.32 -5.17 13.35
CA LEU A 119 -1.90 -5.30 13.63
C LEU A 119 -1.49 -6.67 14.14
N LYS A 120 -2.43 -7.51 14.58
CA LYS A 120 -2.12 -8.86 15.07
C LYS A 120 -1.48 -9.71 13.99
N GLY A 121 -0.21 -10.08 14.20
CA GLY A 121 0.56 -10.88 13.24
C GLY A 121 0.95 -10.15 11.95
N SER A 122 0.85 -8.82 11.92
CA SER A 122 1.33 -8.01 10.81
C SER A 122 2.86 -8.00 10.75
N LYS A 123 3.40 -7.89 9.54
CA LYS A 123 4.83 -7.83 9.22
C LYS A 123 5.12 -6.67 8.26
N GLY A 124 6.40 -6.38 8.05
CA GLY A 124 6.83 -5.25 7.22
C GLY A 124 6.69 -3.93 7.95
N PHE A 125 5.74 -3.11 7.60
CA PHE A 125 5.46 -1.83 8.25
C PHE A 125 3.95 -1.54 8.31
N ILE A 126 3.57 -0.55 9.12
CA ILE A 126 2.23 0.01 9.15
C ILE A 126 2.23 1.24 8.25
N TYR A 127 1.34 1.29 7.28
CA TYR A 127 1.11 2.49 6.48
C TYR A 127 0.04 3.34 7.15
N TYR A 128 0.45 4.43 7.80
CA TYR A 128 -0.48 5.36 8.41
C TYR A 128 -0.91 6.44 7.42
N ILE A 129 -2.20 6.46 7.09
CA ILE A 129 -2.80 7.46 6.20
C ILE A 129 -2.98 8.75 7.01
N SER A 130 -2.23 9.80 6.67
CA SER A 130 -2.22 11.06 7.44
C SER A 130 -3.40 11.99 7.18
N ALA A 131 -4.17 11.75 6.12
CA ALA A 131 -5.32 12.57 5.75
C ALA A 131 -6.59 11.73 5.65
N THR A 132 -7.64 12.20 6.28
CA THR A 132 -9.00 11.64 6.17
C THR A 132 -9.82 12.57 5.29
N GLY A 133 -9.68 12.56 4.01
CA GLY A 133 -10.55 13.41 3.22
C GLY A 133 -10.23 13.47 1.75
N ILE A 134 -11.21 13.12 1.03
CA ILE A 134 -11.51 13.62 -0.28
C ILE A 134 -11.57 15.14 -0.15
N THR A 135 -10.67 15.82 -0.88
CA THR A 135 -10.76 17.23 -1.24
C THR A 135 -10.60 18.31 -0.16
N GLY A 136 -9.53 19.06 -0.28
CA GLY A 136 -9.53 20.50 -0.01
C GLY A 136 -8.99 20.98 1.34
N SER A 137 -8.93 20.21 2.40
CA SER A 137 -8.24 20.66 3.62
C SER A 137 -6.75 20.36 3.53
N ASN A 138 -6.01 21.29 2.99
CA ASN A 138 -4.56 21.19 2.76
C ASN A 138 -3.70 21.27 4.03
N LYS A 139 -4.26 21.15 5.22
CA LYS A 139 -3.48 21.24 6.46
C LYS A 139 -3.44 19.90 7.17
N LEU A 140 -2.28 19.26 7.12
CA LEU A 140 -1.96 18.11 7.96
C LEU A 140 -1.88 18.59 9.42
N ASP A 141 -2.65 17.97 10.31
CA ASP A 141 -2.45 18.16 11.76
C ASP A 141 -1.32 17.26 12.23
N TYR A 142 -0.11 17.80 12.22
CA TYR A 142 1.09 17.08 12.68
C TYR A 142 1.03 16.68 14.16
N LYS A 143 0.27 17.38 15.01
CA LYS A 143 0.09 17.02 16.42
C LYS A 143 -0.75 15.75 16.53
N GLU A 144 -1.84 15.70 15.78
CA GLU A 144 -2.71 14.53 15.72
C GLU A 144 -1.98 13.33 15.11
N ILE A 145 -1.28 13.53 13.99
CA ILE A 145 -0.46 12.49 13.35
C ILE A 145 0.55 11.91 14.36
N ASN A 146 1.31 12.76 15.05
CA ASN A 146 2.27 12.33 16.06
C ASN A 146 1.63 11.53 17.20
N LYS A 147 0.47 11.99 17.70
CA LYS A 147 -0.29 11.28 18.74
C LYS A 147 -0.68 9.87 18.28
N ASN A 148 -1.23 9.75 17.07
CA ASN A 148 -1.69 8.48 16.50
C ASN A 148 -0.52 7.54 16.21
N VAL A 149 0.57 8.03 15.60
CA VAL A 149 1.80 7.26 15.36
C VAL A 149 2.39 6.74 16.69
N LYS A 150 2.47 7.58 17.74
CA LYS A 150 2.92 7.14 19.07
C LYS A 150 2.02 6.04 19.64
N SER A 151 0.71 6.14 19.44
CA SER A 151 -0.25 5.10 19.85
C SER A 151 -0.02 3.78 19.13
N LEU A 152 0.16 3.82 17.80
CA LEU A 152 0.46 2.63 16.98
C LEU A 152 1.78 1.96 17.36
N LYS A 153 2.83 2.75 17.62
CA LYS A 153 4.12 2.25 18.09
C LYS A 153 4.05 1.53 19.46
N LYS A 154 3.08 1.88 20.30
CA LYS A 154 2.81 1.16 21.56
C LYS A 154 2.08 -0.18 21.33
N MET A 155 1.35 -0.31 20.22
CA MET A 155 0.59 -1.53 19.89
C MET A 155 1.39 -2.54 19.06
N SER A 156 2.43 -2.09 18.37
CA SER A 156 3.21 -2.95 17.47
C SER A 156 4.67 -2.53 17.43
N LYS A 157 5.56 -3.52 17.28
CA LYS A 157 7.02 -3.30 17.15
C LYS A 157 7.46 -3.02 15.70
N ILE A 158 6.58 -3.21 14.71
CA ILE A 158 6.92 -2.94 13.31
C ILE A 158 6.92 -1.43 13.04
N PRO A 159 7.72 -0.93 12.09
CA PRO A 159 7.79 0.48 11.75
C PRO A 159 6.44 1.06 11.35
N VAL A 160 6.23 2.34 11.65
CA VAL A 160 5.08 3.11 11.17
C VAL A 160 5.59 4.13 10.18
N LEU A 161 5.15 4.03 8.93
CA LEU A 161 5.42 4.98 7.87
C LEU A 161 4.18 5.82 7.61
N VAL A 162 4.36 7.13 7.55
CA VAL A 162 3.26 8.09 7.32
C VAL A 162 3.22 8.42 5.84
N GLY A 163 2.08 8.19 5.21
CA GLY A 163 1.84 8.52 3.81
C GLY A 163 0.67 9.48 3.63
N PHE A 164 0.44 9.92 2.41
CA PHE A 164 -0.53 10.91 1.97
C PHE A 164 -0.24 12.35 2.42
N GLY A 165 -0.28 13.28 1.46
CA GLY A 165 -0.16 14.71 1.70
C GLY A 165 1.22 15.20 2.21
N ILE A 166 2.20 14.33 2.33
CA ILE A 166 3.56 14.70 2.76
C ILE A 166 4.27 15.39 1.60
N LYS A 167 4.59 16.68 1.77
CA LYS A 167 5.22 17.52 0.73
C LYS A 167 6.66 17.91 1.05
N SER A 168 7.04 17.86 2.31
CA SER A 168 8.39 18.26 2.76
C SER A 168 8.78 17.55 4.04
N LYS A 169 10.09 17.55 4.30
CA LYS A 169 10.67 17.10 5.57
C LYS A 169 10.55 18.27 6.57
N LYS A 170 9.53 18.32 7.35
CA LYS A 170 9.39 19.26 8.49
C LYS A 170 9.14 18.50 9.76
#